data_f636274afe951b21e36cf775056585b3
#
_entry.id   f636274afe951b21e36cf775056585b3
#
_cell.length_a   1.000
_cell.length_b   1.000
_cell.length_c   1.000
_cell.angle_alpha   90.00
_cell.angle_beta   90.00
_cell.angle_gamma   90.00
#
_symmetry.space_group_name_H-M   'P 1'
#
loop_
_entity.id
_entity.type
_entity.pdbx_description
1 polymer ?
#
loop_
_entity_poly.entity_id
_entity_poly.type
_entity_poly.pdbx_seq_one_letter_code
_entity_poly.pdbx_strand_id
1 'polypeptide(L)'
;MDCALLDPYVSRLIPPSVPRRVARISERVLGLRQIASIYEELRQAHTDRALIGRLLQTLAIDIRISQKDLDHVPRKGAVLVVVNHPSGLLDGAVLATLLSSLRDDLRILANHLLATIPEIRDLLIPANVLDGKSAAPANASSIRKAIKVLVDGGLLVVFPAGEVSRLCWRKWSVSDSTWNPATGAILRRAKQRGVEVSVVPIYLGVSNSLVFQAASLLHPRLATLLLGRELLNKRGRSVEVRIGNAISAEKVLSLPTEKERIEYLRWRTYLLASRNTYKPRTALPMREHRDRMCMPVIDAVPSERMAEEIAALSPARR
;
A
#
# COMPACT_ATOMS: atom_id res chain seq x y z
N MET A 1 -30.44 2.51 -12.14
CA MET A 1 -29.03 2.53 -12.57
C MET A 1 -28.40 1.28 -12.01
N ASP A 2 -28.14 0.31 -12.87
CA ASP A 2 -27.60 -0.98 -12.49
C ASP A 2 -26.08 -0.82 -12.29
N CYS A 3 -25.59 -1.07 -11.07
CA CYS A 3 -24.18 -1.04 -10.70
C CYS A 3 -23.42 -2.25 -11.25
N ALA A 4 -23.58 -2.59 -12.53
CA ALA A 4 -23.05 -3.81 -13.14
C ALA A 4 -21.53 -4.01 -12.96
N LEU A 5 -20.75 -2.92 -12.82
CA LEU A 5 -19.31 -2.99 -12.65
C LEU A 5 -18.84 -3.31 -11.20
N LEU A 6 -19.67 -2.97 -10.21
CA LEU A 6 -19.40 -3.34 -8.81
C LEU A 6 -20.12 -4.64 -8.41
N ASP A 7 -20.97 -5.21 -9.26
CA ASP A 7 -21.67 -6.46 -9.00
C ASP A 7 -20.74 -7.61 -8.62
N PRO A 8 -19.56 -7.81 -9.26
CA PRO A 8 -18.61 -8.84 -8.82
C PRO A 8 -18.02 -8.58 -7.43
N TYR A 9 -17.93 -7.32 -7.04
CA TYR A 9 -17.44 -6.92 -5.72
C TYR A 9 -18.54 -7.09 -4.66
N VAL A 10 -19.73 -6.58 -4.98
CA VAL A 10 -20.91 -6.61 -4.11
C VAL A 10 -21.39 -8.04 -3.91
N SER A 11 -21.49 -8.84 -4.97
CA SER A 11 -21.97 -10.23 -4.92
C SER A 11 -21.03 -11.19 -4.17
N ARG A 12 -19.74 -10.91 -4.14
CA ARG A 12 -18.77 -11.67 -3.31
C ARG A 12 -18.80 -11.24 -1.84
N LEU A 13 -19.18 -10.00 -1.57
CA LEU A 13 -19.24 -9.44 -0.23
C LEU A 13 -20.61 -9.65 0.43
N ILE A 14 -21.67 -9.62 -0.37
CA ILE A 14 -23.06 -9.81 0.07
C ILE A 14 -23.61 -11.05 -0.64
N PRO A 15 -23.78 -12.18 0.06
CA PRO A 15 -24.32 -13.40 -0.53
C PRO A 15 -25.70 -13.18 -1.17
N PRO A 16 -26.04 -13.85 -2.27
CA PRO A 16 -27.34 -13.71 -2.93
C PRO A 16 -28.53 -14.11 -2.04
N SER A 17 -28.26 -14.83 -0.94
CA SER A 17 -29.26 -15.19 0.08
C SER A 17 -29.70 -14.01 0.95
N VAL A 18 -29.01 -12.85 0.90
CA VAL A 18 -29.37 -11.67 1.70
C VAL A 18 -30.58 -10.98 1.07
N PRO A 19 -31.65 -10.68 1.86
CA PRO A 19 -32.82 -9.97 1.37
C PRO A 19 -32.45 -8.64 0.69
N ARG A 20 -33.08 -8.32 -0.44
CA ARG A 20 -32.78 -7.11 -1.25
C ARG A 20 -32.83 -5.80 -0.46
N ARG A 21 -33.65 -5.72 0.59
CA ARG A 21 -33.70 -4.53 1.48
C ARG A 21 -32.42 -4.41 2.30
N VAL A 22 -31.93 -5.50 2.85
CA VAL A 22 -30.69 -5.56 3.63
C VAL A 22 -29.48 -5.27 2.72
N ALA A 23 -29.45 -5.86 1.53
CA ALA A 23 -28.39 -5.60 0.54
C ALA A 23 -28.32 -4.09 0.19
N ARG A 24 -29.47 -3.43 -0.07
CA ARG A 24 -29.51 -1.98 -0.34
C ARG A 24 -29.03 -1.11 0.81
N ILE A 25 -29.37 -1.48 2.06
CA ILE A 25 -28.90 -0.79 3.25
C ILE A 25 -27.39 -0.98 3.39
N SER A 26 -26.89 -2.21 3.19
CA SER A 26 -25.47 -2.52 3.23
C SER A 26 -24.69 -1.72 2.19
N GLU A 27 -25.14 -1.64 0.93
CA GLU A 27 -24.52 -0.84 -0.12
C GLU A 27 -24.40 0.64 0.26
N ARG A 28 -25.43 1.19 0.90
CA ARG A 28 -25.43 2.59 1.37
C ARG A 28 -24.43 2.77 2.53
N VAL A 29 -24.47 1.89 3.53
CA VAL A 29 -23.56 1.95 4.70
C VAL A 29 -22.12 1.76 4.29
N LEU A 30 -21.84 0.90 3.30
CA LEU A 30 -20.51 0.63 2.78
C LEU A 30 -20.04 1.68 1.74
N GLY A 31 -20.89 2.65 1.38
CA GLY A 31 -20.55 3.71 0.44
C GLY A 31 -20.40 3.23 -1.01
N LEU A 32 -20.80 2.00 -1.33
CA LEU A 32 -20.57 1.40 -2.65
C LEU A 32 -21.27 2.17 -3.78
N ARG A 33 -22.50 2.65 -3.53
CA ARG A 33 -23.24 3.45 -4.51
C ARG A 33 -22.55 4.78 -4.83
N GLN A 34 -22.01 5.43 -3.80
CA GLN A 34 -21.31 6.71 -3.98
C GLN A 34 -20.01 6.52 -4.75
N ILE A 35 -19.26 5.45 -4.46
CA ILE A 35 -18.06 5.10 -5.23
C ILE A 35 -18.43 4.80 -6.68
N ALA A 36 -19.50 4.03 -6.92
CA ALA A 36 -19.98 3.72 -8.26
C ALA A 36 -20.35 4.97 -9.04
N SER A 37 -21.05 5.92 -8.41
CA SER A 37 -21.41 7.19 -9.04
C SER A 37 -20.16 8.00 -9.42
N ILE A 38 -19.19 8.13 -8.49
CA ILE A 38 -17.93 8.82 -8.75
C ILE A 38 -17.16 8.14 -9.89
N TYR A 39 -17.08 6.81 -9.87
CA TYR A 39 -16.39 6.05 -10.91
C TYR A 39 -17.05 6.24 -12.29
N GLU A 40 -18.38 6.17 -12.36
CA GLU A 40 -19.09 6.35 -13.62
C GLU A 40 -18.94 7.77 -14.18
N GLU A 41 -19.00 8.80 -13.33
CA GLU A 41 -18.70 10.17 -13.71
C GLU A 41 -17.29 10.34 -14.29
N LEU A 42 -16.30 9.76 -13.62
CA LEU A 42 -14.91 9.82 -14.07
C LEU A 42 -14.68 9.05 -15.37
N ARG A 43 -15.32 7.90 -15.53
CA ARG A 43 -15.21 7.05 -16.73
C ARG A 43 -15.78 7.69 -17.97
N GLN A 44 -16.89 8.41 -17.83
CA GLN A 44 -17.51 9.14 -18.96
C GLN A 44 -16.61 10.25 -19.51
N ALA A 45 -15.79 10.82 -18.64
CA ALA A 45 -14.89 11.90 -19.01
C ALA A 45 -13.51 11.41 -19.49
N HIS A 46 -13.06 10.21 -19.08
CA HIS A 46 -11.69 9.72 -19.30
C HIS A 46 -11.59 8.20 -19.22
N THR A 47 -10.82 7.60 -20.14
CA THR A 47 -10.67 6.14 -20.31
C THR A 47 -9.28 5.63 -20.00
N ASP A 48 -8.40 6.44 -19.39
CA ASP A 48 -6.98 6.16 -19.22
C ASP A 48 -6.52 6.15 -17.73
N ARG A 49 -5.22 5.95 -17.53
CA ARG A 49 -4.55 5.97 -16.21
C ARG A 49 -4.76 7.27 -15.43
N ALA A 50 -5.15 8.38 -16.11
CA ALA A 50 -5.47 9.64 -15.46
C ALA A 50 -6.70 9.55 -14.54
N LEU A 51 -7.56 8.54 -14.72
CA LEU A 51 -8.71 8.27 -13.86
C LEU A 51 -8.33 8.21 -12.38
N ILE A 52 -7.18 7.60 -12.02
CA ILE A 52 -6.74 7.51 -10.62
C ILE A 52 -6.44 8.91 -10.05
N GLY A 53 -5.68 9.71 -10.79
CA GLY A 53 -5.35 11.08 -10.37
C GLY A 53 -6.60 11.94 -10.20
N ARG A 54 -7.59 11.78 -11.08
CA ARG A 54 -8.87 12.49 -11.00
C ARG A 54 -9.72 12.01 -9.83
N LEU A 55 -9.71 10.71 -9.53
CA LEU A 55 -10.37 10.20 -8.33
C LEU A 55 -9.82 10.90 -7.07
N LEU A 56 -8.50 11.05 -6.97
CA LEU A 56 -7.89 11.76 -5.85
C LEU A 56 -8.28 13.25 -5.83
N GLN A 57 -8.37 13.91 -6.99
CA GLN A 57 -8.84 15.30 -7.12
C GLN A 57 -10.30 15.43 -6.71
N THR A 58 -11.20 14.55 -7.19
CA THR A 58 -12.62 14.54 -6.84
C THR A 58 -12.85 14.33 -5.36
N LEU A 59 -11.99 13.51 -4.72
CA LEU A 59 -11.99 13.31 -3.29
C LEU A 59 -11.24 14.43 -2.54
N ALA A 60 -10.69 15.43 -3.23
CA ALA A 60 -9.88 16.50 -2.64
C ALA A 60 -8.78 15.95 -1.72
N ILE A 61 -8.11 14.87 -2.14
CA ILE A 61 -6.98 14.29 -1.40
C ILE A 61 -5.73 15.15 -1.63
N ASP A 62 -5.16 15.66 -0.54
CA ASP A 62 -3.90 16.41 -0.56
C ASP A 62 -2.72 15.47 -0.31
N ILE A 63 -1.87 15.26 -1.32
CA ILE A 63 -0.67 14.42 -1.19
C ILE A 63 0.50 15.28 -0.76
N ARG A 64 1.00 15.05 0.47
CA ARG A 64 2.13 15.78 1.04
C ARG A 64 3.40 14.98 0.92
N ILE A 65 4.27 15.44 0.06
CA ILE A 65 5.58 14.83 -0.19
C ILE A 65 6.63 15.92 -0.43
N SER A 66 7.87 15.69 0.01
CA SER A 66 8.97 16.60 -0.32
C SER A 66 9.60 16.19 -1.66
N GLN A 67 10.11 17.18 -2.42
CA GLN A 67 10.86 16.91 -3.64
C GLN A 67 12.05 15.99 -3.37
N LYS A 68 12.76 16.21 -2.26
CA LYS A 68 13.88 15.37 -1.82
C LYS A 68 13.49 13.90 -1.67
N ASP A 69 12.27 13.61 -1.22
CA ASP A 69 11.77 12.25 -1.10
C ASP A 69 11.53 11.62 -2.48
N LEU A 70 10.97 12.38 -3.41
CA LEU A 70 10.78 11.91 -4.79
C LEU A 70 12.10 11.56 -5.48
N ASP A 71 13.17 12.30 -5.16
CA ASP A 71 14.49 12.08 -5.72
C ASP A 71 15.15 10.78 -5.24
N HIS A 72 14.63 10.16 -4.17
CA HIS A 72 15.08 8.84 -3.72
C HIS A 72 14.61 7.68 -4.62
N VAL A 73 13.65 7.91 -5.51
CA VAL A 73 13.16 6.88 -6.43
C VAL A 73 14.02 6.87 -7.69
N PRO A 74 14.76 5.77 -7.96
CA PRO A 74 15.56 5.66 -9.19
C PRO A 74 14.68 5.76 -10.44
N ARG A 75 15.05 6.63 -11.36
CA ARG A 75 14.31 6.86 -12.61
C ARG A 75 14.48 5.74 -13.64
N LYS A 76 15.51 4.90 -13.50
CA LYS A 76 15.83 3.77 -14.37
C LYS A 76 16.31 2.58 -13.56
N GLY A 77 16.29 1.39 -14.17
CA GLY A 77 16.71 0.14 -13.54
C GLY A 77 15.62 -0.48 -12.67
N ALA A 78 15.87 -1.68 -12.20
CA ALA A 78 14.92 -2.44 -11.40
C ALA A 78 14.73 -1.82 -10.00
N VAL A 79 13.49 -1.52 -9.66
CA VAL A 79 13.13 -0.94 -8.35
C VAL A 79 12.04 -1.77 -7.69
N LEU A 80 12.29 -2.22 -6.47
CA LEU A 80 11.29 -2.84 -5.60
C LEU A 80 10.88 -1.82 -4.53
N VAL A 81 9.67 -1.32 -4.60
CA VAL A 81 9.10 -0.43 -3.60
C VAL A 81 8.35 -1.26 -2.57
N VAL A 82 8.69 -1.10 -1.28
CA VAL A 82 8.02 -1.74 -0.15
C VAL A 82 7.32 -0.68 0.70
N VAL A 83 6.04 -0.90 1.00
CA VAL A 83 5.18 0.13 1.58
C VAL A 83 4.32 -0.45 2.70
N ASN A 84 4.08 0.31 3.78
CA ASN A 84 3.01 0.02 4.72
C ASN A 84 1.63 0.21 4.06
N HIS A 85 0.58 -0.39 4.61
CA HIS A 85 -0.74 -0.42 3.98
C HIS A 85 -1.85 0.13 4.90
N PRO A 86 -1.79 1.43 5.28
CA PRO A 86 -2.66 1.98 6.33
C PRO A 86 -4.12 2.18 5.92
N SER A 87 -4.43 2.42 4.65
CA SER A 87 -5.78 2.83 4.23
C SER A 87 -6.41 1.99 3.12
N GLY A 88 -5.68 1.08 2.52
CA GLY A 88 -6.21 0.18 1.49
C GLY A 88 -6.21 0.81 0.09
N LEU A 89 -7.38 1.01 -0.50
CA LEU A 89 -7.50 1.51 -1.88
C LEU A 89 -6.79 2.84 -2.12
N LEU A 90 -6.84 3.75 -1.14
CA LEU A 90 -6.19 5.06 -1.23
C LEU A 90 -4.68 4.94 -1.35
N ASP A 91 -4.05 3.98 -0.66
CA ASP A 91 -2.60 3.79 -0.69
C ASP A 91 -2.11 3.47 -2.11
N GLY A 92 -2.81 2.54 -2.76
CA GLY A 92 -2.54 2.19 -4.16
C GLY A 92 -2.75 3.36 -5.11
N ALA A 93 -3.83 4.13 -4.94
CA ALA A 93 -4.13 5.30 -5.76
C ALA A 93 -3.08 6.41 -5.63
N VAL A 94 -2.66 6.72 -4.40
CA VAL A 94 -1.61 7.71 -4.11
C VAL A 94 -0.30 7.30 -4.78
N LEU A 95 0.13 6.05 -4.59
CA LEU A 95 1.39 5.55 -5.17
C LEU A 95 1.32 5.47 -6.70
N ALA A 96 0.19 5.02 -7.26
CA ALA A 96 -0.01 5.00 -8.70
C ALA A 96 0.14 6.40 -9.29
N THR A 97 -0.49 7.41 -8.68
CA THR A 97 -0.41 8.80 -9.15
C THR A 97 1.02 9.35 -9.05
N LEU A 98 1.67 9.19 -7.90
CA LEU A 98 3.02 9.71 -7.69
C LEU A 98 4.07 9.01 -8.55
N LEU A 99 4.07 7.68 -8.56
CA LEU A 99 5.13 6.93 -9.21
C LEU A 99 4.96 6.86 -10.73
N SER A 100 3.72 6.94 -11.26
CA SER A 100 3.49 7.05 -12.71
C SER A 100 4.00 8.37 -13.28
N SER A 101 4.10 9.45 -12.47
CA SER A 101 4.75 10.69 -12.92
C SER A 101 6.28 10.57 -13.05
N LEU A 102 6.85 9.53 -12.47
CA LEU A 102 8.28 9.27 -12.49
C LEU A 102 8.69 8.18 -13.49
N ARG A 103 7.81 7.16 -13.68
CA ARG A 103 8.10 5.96 -14.48
C ARG A 103 6.82 5.35 -15.07
N ASP A 104 6.87 5.03 -16.36
CA ASP A 104 5.76 4.41 -17.11
C ASP A 104 5.70 2.88 -16.92
N ASP A 105 6.81 2.26 -16.49
CA ASP A 105 6.96 0.83 -16.29
C ASP A 105 6.53 0.35 -14.89
N LEU A 106 5.78 1.20 -14.17
CA LEU A 106 5.21 0.90 -12.87
C LEU A 106 4.25 -0.30 -12.93
N ARG A 107 4.41 -1.22 -11.97
CA ARG A 107 3.42 -2.27 -11.66
C ARG A 107 3.20 -2.37 -10.16
N ILE A 108 1.98 -2.64 -9.76
CA ILE A 108 1.55 -2.76 -8.35
C ILE A 108 1.01 -4.17 -8.13
N LEU A 109 1.57 -4.90 -7.17
CA LEU A 109 1.03 -6.19 -6.74
C LEU A 109 -0.19 -5.91 -5.86
N ALA A 110 -1.38 -6.24 -6.35
CA ALA A 110 -2.65 -5.87 -5.72
C ALA A 110 -3.68 -7.00 -5.77
N ASN A 111 -4.77 -6.84 -5.00
CA ASN A 111 -5.86 -7.80 -5.01
C ASN A 111 -6.45 -7.95 -6.42
N HIS A 112 -6.65 -9.20 -6.85
CA HIS A 112 -7.18 -9.54 -8.19
C HIS A 112 -8.53 -8.88 -8.49
N LEU A 113 -9.33 -8.55 -7.48
CA LEU A 113 -10.60 -7.85 -7.66
C LEU A 113 -10.43 -6.47 -8.31
N LEU A 114 -9.31 -5.80 -8.07
CA LEU A 114 -9.04 -4.49 -8.69
C LEU A 114 -8.74 -4.60 -10.18
N ALA A 115 -8.31 -5.76 -10.68
CA ALA A 115 -8.08 -6.01 -12.10
C ALA A 115 -9.37 -6.05 -12.94
N THR A 116 -10.55 -6.01 -12.30
CA THR A 116 -11.84 -5.86 -12.99
C THR A 116 -12.07 -4.44 -13.48
N ILE A 117 -11.32 -3.46 -12.98
CA ILE A 117 -11.36 -2.06 -13.41
C ILE A 117 -10.45 -1.92 -14.63
N PRO A 118 -11.01 -1.68 -15.85
CA PRO A 118 -10.22 -1.71 -17.09
C PRO A 118 -9.08 -0.69 -17.10
N GLU A 119 -9.32 0.52 -16.61
CA GLU A 119 -8.41 1.67 -16.70
C GLU A 119 -7.13 1.51 -15.88
N ILE A 120 -7.15 0.64 -14.89
CA ILE A 120 -5.99 0.38 -14.01
C ILE A 120 -5.40 -1.01 -14.19
N ARG A 121 -6.03 -1.86 -15.02
CA ARG A 121 -5.63 -3.26 -15.19
C ARG A 121 -4.15 -3.42 -15.53
N ASP A 122 -3.63 -2.57 -16.42
CA ASP A 122 -2.25 -2.61 -16.86
C ASP A 122 -1.24 -2.19 -15.80
N LEU A 123 -1.68 -1.47 -14.77
CA LEU A 123 -0.86 -1.14 -13.62
C LEU A 123 -0.74 -2.31 -12.63
N LEU A 124 -1.64 -3.28 -12.69
CA LEU A 124 -1.79 -4.28 -11.65
C LEU A 124 -1.16 -5.62 -12.01
N ILE A 125 -0.52 -6.22 -11.03
CA ILE A 125 -0.26 -7.66 -11.00
C ILE A 125 -1.29 -8.24 -10.02
N PRO A 126 -2.33 -8.92 -10.53
CA PRO A 126 -3.37 -9.43 -9.65
C PRO A 126 -2.87 -10.59 -8.79
N ALA A 127 -3.09 -10.48 -7.48
CA ALA A 127 -2.76 -11.51 -6.51
C ALA A 127 -3.99 -11.90 -5.68
N ASN A 128 -4.02 -13.13 -5.21
CA ASN A 128 -5.09 -13.62 -4.35
C ASN A 128 -4.68 -13.43 -2.89
N VAL A 129 -5.11 -12.34 -2.27
CA VAL A 129 -4.69 -11.94 -0.93
C VAL A 129 -5.63 -12.50 0.14
N LEU A 130 -6.89 -12.79 -0.21
CA LEU A 130 -7.96 -13.13 0.73
C LEU A 130 -8.00 -14.63 1.13
N ASP A 131 -7.41 -15.51 0.33
CA ASP A 131 -7.58 -16.98 0.49
C ASP A 131 -6.46 -17.63 1.34
N GLY A 132 -5.61 -16.84 1.99
CA GLY A 132 -4.61 -17.35 2.91
C GLY A 132 -3.66 -18.40 2.31
N LYS A 133 -3.43 -19.50 3.03
CA LYS A 133 -2.52 -20.58 2.59
C LYS A 133 -2.99 -21.32 1.33
N SER A 134 -4.29 -21.38 1.06
CA SER A 134 -4.85 -22.02 -0.14
C SER A 134 -4.57 -21.22 -1.42
N ALA A 135 -4.19 -19.95 -1.32
CA ALA A 135 -3.84 -19.08 -2.44
C ALA A 135 -2.43 -19.32 -3.02
N ALA A 136 -1.61 -20.17 -2.41
CA ALA A 136 -0.21 -20.33 -2.82
C ALA A 136 -0.02 -20.74 -4.29
N PRO A 137 -0.76 -21.72 -4.87
CA PRO A 137 -0.66 -22.04 -6.29
C PRO A 137 -1.12 -20.90 -7.21
N ALA A 138 -2.23 -20.23 -6.86
CA ALA A 138 -2.76 -19.11 -7.62
C ALA A 138 -1.79 -17.91 -7.62
N ASN A 139 -1.11 -17.65 -6.50
CA ASN A 139 -0.15 -16.58 -6.38
C ASN A 139 1.21 -16.86 -7.07
N ALA A 140 1.50 -18.11 -7.41
CA ALA A 140 2.76 -18.44 -8.12
C ALA A 140 2.87 -17.71 -9.48
N SER A 141 1.77 -17.54 -10.21
CA SER A 141 1.74 -16.75 -11.44
C SER A 141 2.04 -15.28 -11.18
N SER A 142 1.43 -14.71 -10.15
CA SER A 142 1.61 -13.31 -9.75
C SER A 142 3.06 -13.03 -9.31
N ILE A 143 3.66 -13.96 -8.56
CA ILE A 143 5.07 -13.88 -8.15
C ILE A 143 5.99 -13.94 -9.38
N ARG A 144 5.71 -14.83 -10.36
CA ARG A 144 6.50 -14.88 -11.59
C ARG A 144 6.41 -13.57 -12.38
N LYS A 145 5.21 -12.96 -12.50
CA LYS A 145 5.02 -11.66 -13.13
C LYS A 145 5.78 -10.56 -12.39
N ALA A 146 5.72 -10.55 -11.05
CA ALA A 146 6.46 -9.60 -10.22
C ALA A 146 7.98 -9.69 -10.43
N ILE A 147 8.52 -10.91 -10.46
CA ILE A 147 9.94 -11.14 -10.78
C ILE A 147 10.27 -10.67 -12.20
N LYS A 148 9.40 -10.94 -13.18
CA LYS A 148 9.60 -10.50 -14.55
C LYS A 148 9.70 -8.98 -14.65
N VAL A 149 8.83 -8.22 -13.96
CA VAL A 149 8.92 -6.74 -13.92
C VAL A 149 10.30 -6.27 -13.48
N LEU A 150 10.85 -6.86 -12.41
CA LEU A 150 12.20 -6.50 -11.95
C LEU A 150 13.28 -6.93 -12.95
N VAL A 151 13.14 -8.11 -13.56
CA VAL A 151 14.11 -8.60 -14.56
C VAL A 151 14.13 -7.70 -15.81
N ASP A 152 12.98 -7.16 -16.18
CA ASP A 152 12.83 -6.22 -17.29
C ASP A 152 13.30 -4.78 -16.92
N GLY A 153 13.82 -4.57 -15.70
CA GLY A 153 14.28 -3.26 -15.21
C GLY A 153 13.16 -2.34 -14.72
N GLY A 154 11.95 -2.86 -14.52
CA GLY A 154 10.77 -2.10 -14.15
C GLY A 154 10.66 -1.76 -12.66
N LEU A 155 9.66 -0.92 -12.33
CA LEU A 155 9.33 -0.53 -10.97
C LEU A 155 8.15 -1.36 -10.46
N LEU A 156 8.38 -2.13 -9.39
CA LEU A 156 7.39 -2.97 -8.73
C LEU A 156 7.04 -2.41 -7.35
N VAL A 157 5.77 -2.14 -7.11
CA VAL A 157 5.25 -1.78 -5.77
C VAL A 157 4.62 -3.01 -5.12
N VAL A 158 4.99 -3.24 -3.87
CA VAL A 158 4.40 -4.30 -3.04
C VAL A 158 3.96 -3.74 -1.69
N PHE A 159 2.86 -4.26 -1.17
CA PHE A 159 2.40 -4.08 0.20
C PHE A 159 2.64 -5.41 0.94
N PRO A 160 3.80 -5.58 1.61
CA PRO A 160 4.21 -6.90 2.08
C PRO A 160 3.32 -7.49 3.17
N ALA A 161 2.55 -6.65 3.87
CA ALA A 161 1.56 -7.12 4.84
C ALA A 161 0.44 -7.94 4.19
N GLY A 162 0.12 -7.69 2.91
CA GLY A 162 -0.96 -8.35 2.18
C GLY A 162 -2.36 -7.95 2.66
N GLU A 163 -2.47 -7.15 3.70
CA GLU A 163 -3.71 -6.65 4.27
C GLU A 163 -3.53 -5.23 4.83
N VAL A 164 -4.65 -4.54 5.03
CA VAL A 164 -4.65 -3.17 5.56
C VAL A 164 -4.27 -3.17 7.03
N SER A 165 -3.49 -2.17 7.46
CA SER A 165 -3.05 -1.98 8.84
C SER A 165 -4.24 -1.95 9.81
N ARG A 166 -4.08 -2.61 10.94
CA ARG A 166 -5.11 -2.79 11.96
C ARG A 166 -4.63 -2.38 13.34
N LEU A 167 -5.59 -2.07 14.21
CA LEU A 167 -5.31 -1.83 15.61
C LEU A 167 -4.82 -3.13 16.27
N CYS A 168 -3.60 -3.08 16.80
CA CYS A 168 -3.11 -4.09 17.71
C CYS A 168 -3.56 -3.71 19.14
N TRP A 169 -4.56 -4.40 19.68
CA TRP A 169 -5.13 -4.08 20.99
C TRP A 169 -4.11 -4.16 22.14
N ARG A 170 -3.09 -5.07 22.02
CA ARG A 170 -2.02 -5.19 23.02
C ARG A 170 -1.12 -3.97 23.09
N LYS A 171 -0.95 -3.24 21.99
CA LYS A 171 -0.03 -2.11 21.85
C LYS A 171 -0.74 -0.79 21.66
N TRP A 172 -2.05 -0.82 21.51
CA TRP A 172 -2.88 0.35 21.20
C TRP A 172 -2.33 1.18 20.02
N SER A 173 -1.76 0.49 19.05
CA SER A 173 -1.18 1.11 17.86
C SER A 173 -1.73 0.48 16.59
N VAL A 174 -1.94 1.31 15.56
CA VAL A 174 -2.33 0.85 14.23
C VAL A 174 -1.06 0.59 13.43
N SER A 175 -0.87 -0.65 13.00
CA SER A 175 0.28 -1.05 12.19
C SER A 175 -0.07 -2.22 11.29
N ASP A 176 0.80 -2.47 10.30
CA ASP A 176 0.71 -3.67 9.49
C ASP A 176 0.88 -4.92 10.34
N SER A 177 0.23 -5.99 9.93
CA SER A 177 0.55 -7.34 10.37
C SER A 177 1.98 -7.74 9.97
N THR A 178 2.38 -8.94 10.32
CA THR A 178 3.68 -9.49 9.92
C THR A 178 3.80 -9.46 8.39
N TRP A 179 4.89 -8.87 7.89
CA TRP A 179 5.17 -8.81 6.48
C TRP A 179 5.49 -10.18 5.88
N ASN A 180 5.02 -10.44 4.67
CA ASN A 180 5.14 -11.73 4.02
C ASN A 180 6.55 -11.96 3.43
N PRO A 181 7.21 -13.08 3.74
CA PRO A 181 8.52 -13.43 3.19
C PRO A 181 8.59 -13.54 1.66
N ALA A 182 7.44 -13.66 0.97
CA ALA A 182 7.40 -13.70 -0.49
C ALA A 182 8.07 -12.48 -1.14
N THR A 183 8.04 -11.32 -0.50
CA THR A 183 8.73 -10.11 -0.98
C THR A 183 10.25 -10.30 -1.03
N GLY A 184 10.85 -10.90 -0.01
CA GLY A 184 12.26 -11.27 0.00
C GLY A 184 12.58 -12.32 -1.07
N ALA A 185 11.71 -13.31 -1.27
CA ALA A 185 11.87 -14.33 -2.31
C ALA A 185 11.81 -13.73 -3.72
N ILE A 186 10.96 -12.73 -3.98
CA ILE A 186 10.92 -11.99 -5.25
C ILE A 186 12.28 -11.30 -5.49
N LEU A 187 12.78 -10.57 -4.49
CA LEU A 187 14.06 -9.88 -4.56
C LEU A 187 15.23 -10.85 -4.85
N ARG A 188 15.30 -11.94 -4.08
CA ARG A 188 16.33 -12.97 -4.26
C ARG A 188 16.29 -13.59 -5.64
N ARG A 189 15.09 -13.91 -6.16
CA ARG A 189 14.93 -14.50 -7.50
C ARG A 189 15.31 -13.53 -8.62
N ALA A 190 15.05 -12.23 -8.48
CA ALA A 190 15.51 -11.22 -9.43
C ALA A 190 17.04 -11.12 -9.43
N LYS A 191 17.68 -11.08 -8.25
CA LYS A 191 19.15 -11.06 -8.12
C LYS A 191 19.80 -12.32 -8.69
N GLN A 192 19.23 -13.51 -8.50
CA GLN A 192 19.70 -14.77 -9.10
C GLN A 192 19.69 -14.76 -10.63
N ARG A 193 18.92 -13.86 -11.25
CA ARG A 193 18.89 -13.62 -12.71
C ARG A 193 19.84 -12.51 -13.17
N GLY A 194 20.76 -12.10 -12.31
CA GLY A 194 21.79 -11.10 -12.64
C GLY A 194 21.30 -9.65 -12.60
N VAL A 195 20.10 -9.38 -12.03
CA VAL A 195 19.54 -8.01 -12.01
C VAL A 195 19.93 -7.30 -10.72
N GLU A 196 20.48 -6.09 -10.87
CA GLU A 196 20.67 -5.17 -9.75
C GLU A 196 19.34 -4.50 -9.41
N VAL A 197 18.84 -4.73 -8.19
CA VAL A 197 17.57 -4.18 -7.71
C VAL A 197 17.81 -3.18 -6.60
N SER A 198 17.25 -1.98 -6.75
CA SER A 198 17.15 -0.98 -5.69
C SER A 198 15.86 -1.20 -4.89
N VAL A 199 15.95 -1.37 -3.58
CA VAL A 199 14.78 -1.49 -2.70
C VAL A 199 14.49 -0.14 -2.07
N VAL A 200 13.30 0.41 -2.30
CA VAL A 200 12.89 1.73 -1.83
C VAL A 200 11.78 1.58 -0.79
N PRO A 201 12.03 1.88 0.50
CA PRO A 201 10.98 1.89 1.50
C PRO A 201 10.16 3.17 1.41
N ILE A 202 8.83 3.06 1.43
CA ILE A 202 7.90 4.18 1.46
C ILE A 202 6.97 4.03 2.66
N TYR A 203 6.76 5.12 3.38
CA TYR A 203 5.80 5.20 4.48
C TYR A 203 4.66 6.13 4.11
N LEU A 204 3.42 5.65 4.30
CA LEU A 204 2.20 6.42 4.13
C LEU A 204 1.63 6.77 5.51
N GLY A 205 1.54 8.08 5.78
CA GLY A 205 1.04 8.64 7.02
C GLY A 205 -0.45 8.98 6.92
N VAL A 206 -1.29 7.98 6.96
CA VAL A 206 -2.76 8.07 6.97
C VAL A 206 -3.32 6.93 7.82
N SER A 207 -4.52 7.04 8.34
CA SER A 207 -5.17 5.98 9.11
C SER A 207 -6.64 5.85 8.77
N ASN A 208 -7.19 4.66 8.93
CA ASN A 208 -8.62 4.40 8.83
C ASN A 208 -9.35 4.79 10.11
N SER A 209 -10.66 4.98 10.01
CA SER A 209 -11.53 5.42 11.11
C SER A 209 -11.54 4.42 12.27
N LEU A 210 -11.97 4.90 13.45
CA LEU A 210 -12.18 4.04 14.62
C LEU A 210 -13.20 2.92 14.34
N VAL A 211 -14.21 3.19 13.50
CA VAL A 211 -15.20 2.18 13.08
C VAL A 211 -14.52 1.05 12.31
N PHE A 212 -13.61 1.37 11.40
CA PHE A 212 -12.80 0.37 10.69
C PHE A 212 -11.94 -0.42 11.67
N GLN A 213 -11.29 0.25 12.62
CA GLN A 213 -10.44 -0.41 13.60
C GLN A 213 -11.25 -1.35 14.50
N ALA A 214 -12.42 -0.93 14.98
CA ALA A 214 -13.31 -1.78 15.75
C ALA A 214 -13.80 -3.00 14.94
N ALA A 215 -14.21 -2.79 13.68
CA ALA A 215 -14.64 -3.88 12.80
C ALA A 215 -13.49 -4.87 12.54
N SER A 216 -12.25 -4.39 12.43
CA SER A 216 -11.07 -5.22 12.22
C SER A 216 -10.74 -6.13 13.41
N LEU A 217 -11.07 -5.68 14.62
CA LEU A 217 -10.92 -6.49 15.84
C LEU A 217 -11.96 -7.61 15.90
N LEU A 218 -13.18 -7.37 15.39
CA LEU A 218 -14.23 -8.37 15.35
C LEU A 218 -13.97 -9.44 14.28
N HIS A 219 -13.70 -9.02 13.05
CA HIS A 219 -13.38 -9.94 11.95
C HIS A 219 -12.73 -9.22 10.76
N PRO A 220 -11.65 -9.77 10.18
CA PRO A 220 -10.93 -9.16 9.05
C PRO A 220 -11.80 -8.86 7.82
N ARG A 221 -12.77 -9.73 7.51
CA ARG A 221 -13.70 -9.52 6.38
C ARG A 221 -14.60 -8.32 6.56
N LEU A 222 -15.01 -7.99 7.80
CA LEU A 222 -15.81 -6.80 8.09
C LEU A 222 -15.02 -5.52 7.79
N ALA A 223 -13.74 -5.49 8.15
CA ALA A 223 -12.86 -4.38 7.81
C ALA A 223 -12.73 -4.22 6.27
N THR A 224 -12.56 -5.35 5.55
CA THR A 224 -12.48 -5.32 4.07
C THR A 224 -13.75 -4.74 3.44
N LEU A 225 -14.92 -5.05 3.97
CA LEU A 225 -16.21 -4.48 3.53
C LEU A 225 -16.24 -2.95 3.67
N LEU A 226 -15.62 -2.42 4.71
CA LEU A 226 -15.61 -0.98 4.99
C LEU A 226 -14.63 -0.18 4.14
N LEU A 227 -13.75 -0.80 3.35
CA LEU A 227 -12.70 -0.09 2.59
C LEU A 227 -13.26 0.95 1.62
N GLY A 228 -14.43 0.67 1.02
CA GLY A 228 -15.11 1.66 0.17
C GLY A 228 -15.54 2.89 0.96
N ARG A 229 -16.18 2.69 2.10
CA ARG A 229 -16.55 3.77 3.02
C ARG A 229 -15.34 4.54 3.52
N GLU A 230 -14.24 3.84 3.84
CA GLU A 230 -13.00 4.46 4.29
C GLU A 230 -12.38 5.36 3.23
N LEU A 231 -12.43 4.97 1.95
CA LEU A 231 -11.99 5.82 0.85
C LEU A 231 -12.78 7.15 0.83
N LEU A 232 -14.11 7.09 0.94
CA LEU A 232 -14.98 8.28 1.00
C LEU A 232 -14.73 9.13 2.25
N ASN A 233 -14.47 8.51 3.39
CA ASN A 233 -14.15 9.19 4.65
C ASN A 233 -12.84 9.98 4.59
N LYS A 234 -11.98 9.72 3.61
CA LYS A 234 -10.72 10.46 3.39
C LYS A 234 -10.94 11.74 2.57
N ARG A 235 -12.14 12.02 2.09
CA ARG A 235 -12.43 13.26 1.34
C ARG A 235 -11.95 14.49 2.10
N GLY A 236 -11.17 15.34 1.43
CA GLY A 236 -10.57 16.54 2.01
C GLY A 236 -9.43 16.28 3.01
N ARG A 237 -8.91 15.05 3.06
CA ARG A 237 -7.79 14.70 3.95
C ARG A 237 -6.45 14.79 3.23
N SER A 238 -5.38 14.97 4.01
CA SER A 238 -4.02 14.86 3.50
C SER A 238 -3.43 13.48 3.76
N VAL A 239 -2.63 13.01 2.81
CA VAL A 239 -1.81 11.79 2.92
C VAL A 239 -0.35 12.21 2.89
N GLU A 240 0.35 11.96 3.98
CA GLU A 240 1.78 12.19 4.05
C GLU A 240 2.53 11.01 3.43
N VAL A 241 3.42 11.29 2.47
CA VAL A 241 4.26 10.29 1.82
C VAL A 241 5.71 10.57 2.16
N ARG A 242 6.41 9.57 2.69
CA ARG A 242 7.83 9.67 3.03
C ARG A 242 8.58 8.55 2.33
N ILE A 243 9.59 8.90 1.54
CA ILE A 243 10.39 7.96 0.79
C ILE A 243 11.80 7.91 1.38
N GLY A 244 12.24 6.70 1.70
CA GLY A 244 13.59 6.46 2.21
C GLY A 244 14.61 6.30 1.09
N ASN A 245 15.89 6.40 1.44
CA ASN A 245 16.97 6.13 0.51
C ASN A 245 16.88 4.70 -0.04
N ALA A 246 17.22 4.55 -1.30
CA ALA A 246 17.32 3.25 -1.93
C ALA A 246 18.37 2.36 -1.23
N ILE A 247 18.03 1.09 -1.05
CA ILE A 247 18.85 0.07 -0.41
C ILE A 247 19.21 -0.94 -1.49
N SER A 248 20.47 -1.32 -1.65
CA SER A 248 20.85 -2.35 -2.61
C SER A 248 20.26 -3.72 -2.23
N ALA A 249 19.89 -4.52 -3.24
CA ALA A 249 19.45 -5.89 -3.02
C ALA A 249 20.47 -6.71 -2.22
N GLU A 250 21.76 -6.49 -2.47
CA GLU A 250 22.86 -7.17 -1.77
C GLU A 250 22.80 -6.96 -0.27
N LYS A 251 22.61 -5.69 0.16
CA LYS A 251 22.50 -5.37 1.59
C LYS A 251 21.30 -6.06 2.26
N VAL A 252 20.18 -6.18 1.55
CA VAL A 252 19.01 -6.88 2.08
C VAL A 252 19.27 -8.39 2.13
N LEU A 253 19.88 -8.94 1.07
CA LEU A 253 20.11 -10.37 0.93
C LEU A 253 21.30 -10.88 1.76
N SER A 254 22.19 -10.01 2.26
CA SER A 254 23.23 -10.39 3.21
C SER A 254 22.70 -10.82 4.56
N LEU A 255 21.45 -10.44 4.91
CA LEU A 255 20.80 -10.93 6.12
C LEU A 255 20.49 -12.44 6.00
N PRO A 256 20.72 -13.23 7.05
CA PRO A 256 20.74 -14.69 6.97
C PRO A 256 19.41 -15.29 6.54
N THR A 257 18.29 -14.83 7.13
CA THR A 257 16.99 -15.45 6.92
C THR A 257 16.01 -14.55 6.17
N GLU A 258 15.04 -15.15 5.49
CA GLU A 258 13.95 -14.39 4.84
C GLU A 258 13.15 -13.57 5.87
N LYS A 259 13.01 -14.06 7.09
CA LYS A 259 12.35 -13.35 8.17
C LYS A 259 13.10 -12.08 8.52
N GLU A 260 14.39 -12.12 8.74
CA GLU A 260 15.22 -10.95 9.07
C GLU A 260 15.23 -9.94 7.93
N ARG A 261 15.29 -10.39 6.67
CA ARG A 261 15.19 -9.52 5.49
C ARG A 261 13.90 -8.69 5.49
N ILE A 262 12.78 -9.34 5.76
CA ILE A 262 11.47 -8.70 5.78
C ILE A 262 11.29 -7.80 7.00
N GLU A 263 11.75 -8.22 8.17
CA GLU A 263 11.75 -7.40 9.39
C GLU A 263 12.62 -6.16 9.21
N TYR A 264 13.80 -6.28 8.59
CA TYR A 264 14.65 -5.15 8.24
C TYR A 264 13.94 -4.15 7.31
N LEU A 265 13.30 -4.63 6.23
CA LEU A 265 12.56 -3.77 5.31
C LEU A 265 11.37 -3.10 6.00
N ARG A 266 10.64 -3.83 6.83
CA ARG A 266 9.55 -3.27 7.64
C ARG A 266 10.07 -2.19 8.58
N TRP A 267 11.13 -2.46 9.30
CA TRP A 267 11.77 -1.49 10.19
C TRP A 267 12.22 -0.24 9.43
N ARG A 268 12.89 -0.38 8.29
CA ARG A 268 13.31 0.75 7.44
C ARG A 268 12.12 1.60 6.98
N THR A 269 10.99 0.99 6.67
CA THR A 269 9.75 1.69 6.29
C THR A 269 9.16 2.45 7.47
N TYR A 270 9.00 1.81 8.61
CA TYR A 270 8.40 2.45 9.79
C TYR A 270 9.32 3.50 10.43
N LEU A 271 10.62 3.40 10.27
CA LEU A 271 11.57 4.43 10.72
C LEU A 271 11.29 5.78 10.05
N LEU A 272 10.73 5.78 8.85
CA LEU A 272 10.32 7.00 8.16
C LEU A 272 9.19 7.73 8.91
N ALA A 273 8.38 7.04 9.70
CA ALA A 273 7.30 7.64 10.49
C ALA A 273 7.83 8.64 11.54
N SER A 274 9.04 8.41 12.06
CA SER A 274 9.65 9.27 13.08
C SER A 274 10.45 10.44 12.51
N ARG A 275 10.62 10.47 11.17
CA ARG A 275 11.39 11.53 10.52
C ARG A 275 10.63 12.87 10.65
N ASN A 276 11.24 13.88 11.29
CA ASN A 276 10.66 15.20 11.36
C ASN A 276 10.43 15.75 9.95
N THR A 277 9.17 15.97 9.62
CA THR A 277 8.81 16.60 8.35
C THR A 277 9.12 18.07 8.41
N TYR A 278 9.73 18.56 7.36
CA TYR A 278 9.88 20.00 7.08
C TYR A 278 8.49 20.64 7.17
N LYS A 279 8.30 21.55 8.13
CA LYS A 279 7.14 22.46 8.14
C LYS A 279 7.31 23.42 6.97
N PRO A 280 6.49 23.39 5.92
CA PRO A 280 6.54 24.44 4.91
C PRO A 280 6.21 25.77 5.61
N ARG A 281 7.05 26.78 5.42
CA ARG A 281 6.75 28.17 5.79
C ARG A 281 5.69 28.68 4.81
N THR A 282 4.46 28.40 5.05
CA THR A 282 3.26 29.15 4.62
C THR A 282 2.03 28.28 4.84
N ALA A 283 1.35 28.49 5.94
CA ALA A 283 -0.07 28.17 6.04
C ALA A 283 -0.69 29.14 7.01
N LEU A 284 -1.72 29.81 6.56
CA LEU A 284 -2.67 30.56 7.36
C LEU A 284 -3.25 29.68 8.48
N PRO A 285 -3.59 30.21 9.65
CA PRO A 285 -3.97 29.42 10.79
C PRO A 285 -5.34 28.80 10.59
N MET A 286 -5.38 27.52 10.34
CA MET A 286 -6.58 26.72 10.53
C MET A 286 -6.48 25.96 11.85
N ARG A 287 -7.57 26.00 12.63
CA ARG A 287 -7.75 25.47 13.97
C ARG A 287 -7.08 24.11 14.16
N GLU A 288 -6.18 24.06 15.15
CA GLU A 288 -5.60 22.83 15.66
C GLU A 288 -6.69 21.86 16.16
N HIS A 289 -6.94 20.81 15.41
CA HIS A 289 -7.47 19.60 16.01
C HIS A 289 -6.26 18.69 16.26
N ARG A 290 -5.86 18.63 17.53
CA ARG A 290 -4.81 17.73 18.01
C ARG A 290 -5.30 16.28 17.91
N ASP A 291 -5.18 15.68 16.74
CA ASP A 291 -5.11 14.23 16.66
C ASP A 291 -3.69 13.82 17.04
N ARG A 292 -3.52 13.37 18.27
CA ARG A 292 -2.31 12.64 18.68
C ARG A 292 -2.25 11.38 17.83
N MET A 293 -1.51 11.46 16.73
CA MET A 293 -1.09 10.29 15.98
C MET A 293 -0.21 9.47 16.93
N CYS A 294 -0.78 8.40 17.51
CA CYS A 294 0.01 7.41 18.22
C CYS A 294 1.03 6.85 17.23
N MET A 295 2.30 7.16 17.47
CA MET A 295 3.40 6.53 16.77
C MET A 295 3.26 5.02 16.94
N PRO A 296 3.33 4.23 15.87
CA PRO A 296 3.40 2.79 16.05
C PRO A 296 4.64 2.49 16.88
N VAL A 297 4.44 1.86 18.02
CA VAL A 297 5.57 1.29 18.75
C VAL A 297 6.18 0.26 17.82
N ILE A 298 7.39 0.54 17.35
CA ILE A 298 8.15 -0.38 16.49
C ILE A 298 8.43 -1.61 17.32
N ASP A 299 7.74 -2.70 17.00
CA ASP A 299 7.97 -3.98 17.63
C ASP A 299 9.35 -4.47 17.31
N ALA A 300 10.08 -4.75 18.33
CA ALA A 300 11.43 -5.25 18.33
C ALA A 300 12.41 -4.32 17.58
N VAL A 301 13.13 -3.55 18.34
CA VAL A 301 14.52 -3.27 17.99
C VAL A 301 15.08 -4.60 17.49
N PRO A 302 15.69 -4.66 16.29
CA PRO A 302 16.41 -5.85 15.87
C PRO A 302 17.24 -6.35 17.03
N SER A 303 17.34 -7.66 17.23
CA SER A 303 18.16 -8.20 18.30
C SER A 303 19.52 -7.49 18.29
N GLU A 304 20.13 -7.26 19.42
CA GLU A 304 21.43 -6.56 19.51
C GLU A 304 22.42 -7.07 18.46
N ARG A 305 22.38 -8.37 18.18
CA ARG A 305 23.14 -9.04 17.14
C ARG A 305 22.83 -8.48 15.72
N MET A 306 21.58 -8.19 15.39
CA MET A 306 21.20 -7.64 14.10
C MET A 306 21.56 -6.16 13.99
N ALA A 307 21.55 -5.44 15.11
CA ALA A 307 22.01 -4.04 15.16
C ALA A 307 23.54 -3.94 14.99
N GLU A 308 24.29 -4.85 15.58
CA GLU A 308 25.75 -4.94 15.42
C GLU A 308 26.15 -5.35 14.00
N GLU A 309 25.48 -6.34 13.41
CA GLU A 309 25.70 -6.75 12.02
C GLU A 309 25.33 -5.64 11.01
N ILE A 310 24.27 -4.88 11.28
CA ILE A 310 23.89 -3.72 10.47
C ILE A 310 24.92 -2.60 10.60
N ALA A 311 25.47 -2.38 11.79
CA ALA A 311 26.52 -1.39 12.00
C ALA A 311 27.82 -1.78 11.30
N ALA A 312 28.19 -3.05 11.29
CA ALA A 312 29.36 -3.58 10.60
C ALA A 312 29.28 -3.47 9.07
N LEU A 313 28.05 -3.43 8.52
CA LEU A 313 27.81 -3.27 7.07
C LEU A 313 27.78 -1.81 6.61
N SER A 314 27.89 -0.83 7.52
CA SER A 314 28.00 0.59 7.15
C SER A 314 29.46 0.89 6.79
N PRO A 315 29.74 1.40 5.56
CA PRO A 315 31.09 1.82 5.22
C PRO A 315 31.48 2.98 6.15
N ALA A 316 32.64 2.83 6.78
CA ALA A 316 33.26 3.91 7.56
C ALA A 316 33.36 5.15 6.67
N ARG A 317 32.75 6.26 7.09
CA ARG A 317 33.04 7.57 6.51
C ARG A 317 34.51 7.90 6.79
N ARG A 318 35.31 7.91 5.77
CA ARG A 318 36.51 8.73 5.69
C ARG A 318 36.21 9.99 4.94
#